data_77c5f4ffb8a4deff5fe9162bd0e3efa6
#
_entry.id   77c5f4ffb8a4deff5fe9162bd0e3efa6
#
_cell.length_a   1.000
_cell.length_b   1.000
_cell.length_c   1.000
_cell.angle_alpha   90.00
_cell.angle_beta   90.00
_cell.angle_gamma   90.00
#
_symmetry.space_group_name_H-M   'P 1'
#
loop_
_entity.id
_entity.type
_entity.pdbx_description
1 polymer ?
#
loop_
_entity_poly.entity_id
_entity_poly.type
_entity_poly.pdbx_seq_one_letter_code
_entity_poly.pdbx_strand_id
1 'polypeptide(L)'
;VDPHTIQTITDLKAATDTFIKSIKHDKTDKFLCLNESNNLDYRLFSSIRQLANNRDIIIKPADKGSAVVVMNKTDYINEAMRQLENPKYYIRISDPVYPDNAARINMILQRIFCKGFINHRQLEYLKADPNARPRIFYVLPKIHKPREKWPNPRMPEGRPIVSDCQSESYRVSEYLDYHINPLSTTHLSYIKDTYHFVSKIMNTVVPSNCY
;
A
#
# COMPACT_ATOMS: atom_id res chain seq x y z
N VAL A 1 18.95 30.53 -1.28
CA VAL A 1 17.75 30.08 -0.53
C VAL A 1 17.38 31.22 0.39
N ASP A 2 16.13 31.68 0.32
CA ASP A 2 15.60 32.77 1.11
C ASP A 2 15.78 32.50 2.61
N PRO A 3 16.29 33.47 3.41
CA PRO A 3 16.48 33.33 4.87
C PRO A 3 15.22 32.89 5.61
N HIS A 4 14.03 33.30 5.14
CA HIS A 4 12.76 32.91 5.71
C HIS A 4 12.49 31.41 5.54
N THR A 5 12.86 30.83 4.40
CA THR A 5 12.74 29.39 4.12
C THR A 5 13.68 28.57 5.01
N ILE A 6 14.91 29.08 5.25
CA ILE A 6 15.87 28.41 6.14
C ILE A 6 15.36 28.41 7.57
N GLN A 7 14.79 29.54 8.06
CA GLN A 7 14.23 29.64 9.40
C GLN A 7 13.05 28.66 9.56
N THR A 8 12.12 28.61 8.60
CA THR A 8 10.97 27.69 8.63
C THR A 8 11.41 26.22 8.70
N ILE A 9 12.44 25.83 7.93
CA ILE A 9 12.99 24.46 7.96
C ILE A 9 13.62 24.16 9.32
N THR A 10 14.32 25.13 9.91
CA THR A 10 14.96 24.98 11.22
C THR A 10 13.90 24.81 12.32
N ASP A 11 12.84 25.61 12.29
CA ASP A 11 11.73 25.53 13.24
C ASP A 11 10.96 24.22 13.13
N LEU A 12 10.72 23.75 11.90
CA LEU A 12 10.09 22.45 11.65
C LEU A 12 10.95 21.30 12.20
N LYS A 13 12.27 21.39 12.01
CA LYS A 13 13.22 20.39 12.51
C LYS A 13 13.25 20.36 14.03
N ALA A 14 13.27 21.52 14.70
CA ALA A 14 13.21 21.64 16.15
C ALA A 14 11.89 21.09 16.71
N ALA A 15 10.75 21.38 16.07
CA ALA A 15 9.44 20.84 16.45
C ALA A 15 9.39 19.32 16.31
N THR A 16 9.94 18.77 15.22
CA THR A 16 10.02 17.33 14.97
C THR A 16 10.92 16.63 15.99
N ASP A 17 12.08 17.20 16.32
CA ASP A 17 12.99 16.64 17.32
C ASP A 17 12.37 16.65 18.72
N THR A 18 11.61 17.70 19.07
CA THR A 18 10.85 17.79 20.31
C THR A 18 9.76 16.73 20.38
N PHE A 19 9.02 16.52 19.30
CA PHE A 19 8.00 15.47 19.18
C PHE A 19 8.61 14.07 19.31
N ILE A 20 9.73 13.79 18.64
CA ILE A 20 10.45 12.51 18.75
C ILE A 20 10.97 12.26 20.16
N LYS A 21 11.46 13.32 20.84
CA LYS A 21 11.89 13.22 22.25
C LYS A 21 10.72 12.92 23.18
N SER A 22 9.55 13.53 22.96
CA SER A 22 8.35 13.24 23.74
C SER A 22 7.90 11.77 23.59
N ILE A 23 7.95 11.21 22.37
CA ILE A 23 7.64 9.78 22.11
C ILE A 23 8.67 8.86 22.80
N LYS A 24 9.96 9.21 22.81
CA LYS A 24 11.01 8.37 23.43
C LYS A 24 10.95 8.36 24.96
N HIS A 25 10.45 9.44 25.57
CA HIS A 25 10.30 9.52 27.03
C HIS A 25 9.11 8.71 27.56
N ASP A 26 8.16 8.35 26.67
CA ASP A 26 6.93 7.65 27.07
C ASP A 26 7.07 6.11 27.05
N LYS A 27 8.30 5.57 26.88
CA LYS A 27 8.57 4.11 26.86
C LYS A 27 8.78 3.48 28.22
N THR A 28 8.73 4.24 29.31
CA THR A 28 8.78 3.70 30.67
C THR A 28 7.51 4.06 31.44
N ASP A 29 6.68 3.06 31.67
CA ASP A 29 5.62 3.03 32.68
C ASP A 29 4.53 4.09 32.63
N LYS A 30 3.64 4.07 31.64
CA LYS A 30 2.31 4.66 31.85
C LYS A 30 1.25 4.08 30.90
N PHE A 31 0.94 2.82 31.08
CA PHE A 31 -0.32 2.28 30.56
C PHE A 31 -1.57 2.81 31.30
N LEU A 32 -1.41 3.77 32.22
CA LEU A 32 -2.47 4.20 33.15
C LEU A 32 -2.69 5.71 33.31
N CYS A 33 -2.04 6.55 32.52
CA CYS A 33 -2.41 7.98 32.51
C CYS A 33 -2.86 8.37 31.12
N LEU A 34 -4.15 8.25 30.85
CA LEU A 34 -4.84 8.93 29.75
C LEU A 34 -4.75 10.44 30.06
N ASN A 35 -3.70 11.10 29.56
CA ASN A 35 -3.63 12.54 29.54
C ASN A 35 -4.76 13.07 28.67
N GLU A 36 -5.32 14.21 29.06
CA GLU A 36 -6.44 14.93 28.42
C GLU A 36 -6.21 15.27 26.92
N SER A 37 -5.07 14.92 26.35
CA SER A 37 -4.75 15.09 24.92
C SER A 37 -5.17 13.92 24.01
N ASN A 38 -5.67 12.83 24.55
CA ASN A 38 -6.16 11.72 23.74
C ASN A 38 -7.61 11.98 23.34
N ASN A 39 -7.88 12.09 22.03
CA ASN A 39 -9.22 12.24 21.47
C ASN A 39 -10.18 11.06 21.74
N LEU A 40 -9.73 10.05 22.47
CA LEU A 40 -10.48 8.83 22.76
C LEU A 40 -10.64 8.64 24.28
N ASP A 41 -11.88 8.59 24.73
CA ASP A 41 -12.24 8.12 26.08
C ASP A 41 -11.82 6.66 26.28
N TYR A 42 -11.49 6.28 27.52
CA TYR A 42 -11.13 4.91 27.90
C TYR A 42 -12.16 3.87 27.46
N ARG A 43 -13.44 4.18 27.57
CA ARG A 43 -14.54 3.29 27.16
C ARG A 43 -14.49 3.04 25.65
N LEU A 44 -14.27 4.11 24.87
CA LEU A 44 -14.16 4.02 23.42
C LEU A 44 -12.91 3.25 23.01
N PHE A 45 -11.77 3.52 23.65
CA PHE A 45 -10.53 2.76 23.44
C PHE A 45 -10.71 1.27 23.76
N SER A 46 -11.35 0.95 24.89
CA SER A 46 -11.67 -0.44 25.27
C SER A 46 -12.57 -1.12 24.23
N SER A 47 -13.60 -0.42 23.75
CA SER A 47 -14.52 -0.93 22.73
C SER A 47 -13.81 -1.18 21.39
N ILE A 48 -12.93 -0.27 20.97
CA ILE A 48 -12.10 -0.46 19.76
C ILE A 48 -11.18 -1.67 19.92
N ARG A 49 -10.58 -1.83 21.09
CA ARG A 49 -9.71 -2.99 21.38
C ARG A 49 -10.49 -4.31 21.39
N GLN A 50 -11.71 -4.33 21.94
CA GLN A 50 -12.59 -5.49 21.87
C GLN A 50 -12.97 -5.83 20.43
N LEU A 51 -13.29 -4.82 19.62
CA LEU A 51 -13.59 -4.98 18.21
C LEU A 51 -12.39 -5.54 17.43
N ALA A 52 -11.18 -5.00 17.68
CA ALA A 52 -9.94 -5.47 17.07
C ALA A 52 -9.57 -6.91 17.45
N ASN A 53 -9.93 -7.34 18.66
CA ASN A 53 -9.67 -8.69 19.15
C ASN A 53 -10.77 -9.70 18.77
N ASN A 54 -11.88 -9.25 18.20
CA ASN A 54 -12.95 -10.14 17.78
C ASN A 54 -12.50 -10.99 16.58
N ARG A 55 -12.44 -12.31 16.78
CA ARG A 55 -11.95 -13.27 15.77
C ARG A 55 -12.99 -13.62 14.70
N ASP A 56 -14.24 -13.23 14.89
CA ASP A 56 -15.36 -13.57 13.99
C ASP A 56 -15.59 -12.51 12.92
N ILE A 57 -14.89 -11.38 13.04
CA ILE A 57 -15.00 -10.27 12.09
C ILE A 57 -13.67 -9.97 11.40
N ILE A 58 -13.78 -9.32 10.25
CA ILE A 58 -12.66 -8.71 9.49
C ILE A 58 -12.99 -7.24 9.26
N ILE A 59 -12.02 -6.38 9.52
CA ILE A 59 -12.09 -4.94 9.31
C ILE A 59 -11.15 -4.59 8.17
N LYS A 60 -11.67 -3.97 7.11
CA LYS A 60 -10.91 -3.55 5.94
C LYS A 60 -11.40 -2.18 5.44
N PRO A 61 -10.53 -1.39 4.81
CA PRO A 61 -11.01 -0.24 4.04
C PRO A 61 -11.86 -0.71 2.86
N ALA A 62 -12.81 0.10 2.46
CA ALA A 62 -13.55 -0.10 1.22
C ALA A 62 -12.63 0.07 0.01
N ASP A 63 -13.00 -0.56 -1.13
CA ASP A 63 -12.28 -0.41 -2.40
C ASP A 63 -12.22 1.05 -2.89
N LYS A 64 -13.27 1.83 -2.62
CA LYS A 64 -13.35 3.26 -2.95
C LYS A 64 -13.91 4.06 -1.79
N GLY A 65 -13.45 5.31 -1.70
CA GLY A 65 -13.78 6.20 -0.59
C GLY A 65 -12.99 5.86 0.67
N SER A 66 -13.28 6.55 1.76
CA SER A 66 -12.59 6.44 3.05
C SER A 66 -13.35 5.59 4.08
N ALA A 67 -14.38 4.84 3.65
CA ALA A 67 -15.18 4.03 4.55
C ALA A 67 -14.41 2.81 5.07
N VAL A 68 -14.57 2.52 6.35
CA VAL A 68 -14.11 1.29 6.99
C VAL A 68 -15.27 0.29 7.00
N VAL A 69 -15.02 -0.93 6.55
CA VAL A 69 -16.02 -1.99 6.43
C VAL A 69 -15.74 -3.08 7.45
N VAL A 70 -16.74 -3.38 8.26
CA VAL A 70 -16.73 -4.51 9.22
C VAL A 70 -17.56 -5.63 8.61
N MET A 71 -17.00 -6.81 8.49
CA MET A 71 -17.59 -7.95 7.81
C MET A 71 -17.47 -9.21 8.66
N ASN A 72 -18.39 -10.17 8.48
CA ASN A 72 -18.21 -11.51 8.99
C ASN A 72 -17.00 -12.16 8.33
N LYS A 73 -16.14 -12.76 9.14
CA LYS A 73 -14.92 -13.44 8.68
C LYS A 73 -15.24 -14.57 7.71
N THR A 74 -16.30 -15.34 7.98
CA THR A 74 -16.73 -16.44 7.11
C THR A 74 -17.15 -15.93 5.74
N ASP A 75 -17.98 -14.88 5.68
CA ASP A 75 -18.45 -14.29 4.42
C ASP A 75 -17.25 -13.71 3.61
N TYR A 76 -16.30 -13.09 4.30
CA TYR A 76 -15.08 -12.56 3.69
C TYR A 76 -14.20 -13.67 3.09
N ILE A 77 -13.98 -14.77 3.83
CA ILE A 77 -13.19 -15.90 3.36
C ILE A 77 -13.88 -16.56 2.17
N ASN A 78 -15.19 -16.76 2.22
CA ASN A 78 -15.96 -17.34 1.12
C ASN A 78 -15.83 -16.51 -0.16
N GLU A 79 -15.86 -15.18 -0.06
CA GLU A 79 -15.64 -14.31 -1.23
C GLU A 79 -14.20 -14.43 -1.76
N ALA A 80 -13.20 -14.47 -0.89
CA ALA A 80 -11.82 -14.67 -1.31
C ALA A 80 -11.62 -16.03 -2.00
N MET A 81 -12.19 -17.10 -1.45
CA MET A 81 -12.13 -18.45 -2.04
C MET A 81 -12.86 -18.53 -3.36
N ARG A 82 -14.07 -17.93 -3.46
CA ARG A 82 -14.83 -17.85 -4.71
C ARG A 82 -13.98 -17.28 -5.86
N GLN A 83 -13.13 -16.29 -5.57
CA GLN A 83 -12.24 -15.71 -6.58
C GLN A 83 -11.06 -16.62 -6.88
N LEU A 84 -10.40 -17.18 -5.86
CA LEU A 84 -9.23 -18.04 -6.01
C LEU A 84 -9.56 -19.39 -6.71
N GLU A 85 -10.78 -19.87 -6.55
CA GLU A 85 -11.26 -21.10 -7.21
C GLU A 85 -11.65 -20.90 -8.68
N ASN A 86 -11.61 -19.69 -9.19
CA ASN A 86 -11.91 -19.42 -10.59
C ASN A 86 -10.72 -19.82 -11.49
N PRO A 87 -10.83 -20.94 -12.27
CA PRO A 87 -9.72 -21.46 -13.05
C PRO A 87 -9.30 -20.58 -14.22
N LYS A 88 -10.12 -19.57 -14.56
CA LYS A 88 -9.77 -18.57 -15.58
C LYS A 88 -8.63 -17.67 -15.13
N TYR A 89 -8.50 -17.40 -13.82
CA TYR A 89 -7.57 -16.42 -13.29
C TYR A 89 -6.51 -17.03 -12.36
N TYR A 90 -6.79 -18.19 -11.75
CA TYR A 90 -5.93 -18.80 -10.75
C TYR A 90 -5.75 -20.29 -11.01
N ILE A 91 -4.55 -20.77 -10.82
CA ILE A 91 -4.21 -22.20 -10.90
C ILE A 91 -3.59 -22.57 -9.55
N ARG A 92 -4.08 -23.68 -8.99
CA ARG A 92 -3.50 -24.23 -7.77
C ARG A 92 -2.16 -24.88 -8.09
N ILE A 93 -1.13 -24.52 -7.35
CA ILE A 93 0.22 -25.09 -7.47
C ILE A 93 0.54 -25.91 -6.22
N SER A 94 1.34 -26.97 -6.36
CA SER A 94 1.80 -27.81 -5.25
C SER A 94 2.93 -27.15 -4.46
N ASP A 95 3.85 -26.52 -5.18
CA ASP A 95 5.08 -25.99 -4.62
C ASP A 95 5.19 -24.48 -4.83
N PRO A 96 5.78 -23.74 -3.85
CA PRO A 96 5.95 -22.31 -4.00
C PRO A 96 6.98 -21.98 -5.09
N VAL A 97 6.67 -21.01 -5.95
CA VAL A 97 7.54 -20.59 -7.07
C VAL A 97 8.56 -19.50 -6.67
N TYR A 98 8.43 -18.90 -5.49
CA TYR A 98 9.29 -17.79 -5.08
C TYR A 98 10.76 -18.16 -4.88
N PRO A 99 11.17 -19.38 -4.45
CA PRO A 99 12.59 -19.75 -4.36
C PRO A 99 13.27 -19.79 -5.74
N ASP A 100 12.58 -20.36 -6.75
CA ASP A 100 13.08 -20.41 -8.12
C ASP A 100 13.16 -18.99 -8.74
N ASN A 101 12.16 -18.17 -8.48
CA ASN A 101 12.17 -16.76 -8.89
C ASN A 101 13.35 -16.01 -8.26
N ALA A 102 13.61 -16.20 -6.97
CA ALA A 102 14.76 -15.58 -6.28
C ALA A 102 16.09 -16.00 -6.93
N ALA A 103 16.26 -17.29 -7.25
CA ALA A 103 17.44 -17.79 -7.93
C ALA A 103 17.63 -17.14 -9.31
N ARG A 104 16.55 -17.03 -10.11
CA ARG A 104 16.56 -16.39 -11.43
C ARG A 104 16.88 -14.91 -11.34
N ILE A 105 16.28 -14.18 -10.39
CA ILE A 105 16.54 -12.76 -10.12
C ILE A 105 18.02 -12.58 -9.79
N ASN A 106 18.57 -13.36 -8.87
CA ASN A 106 19.96 -13.26 -8.45
C ASN A 106 20.93 -13.55 -9.60
N MET A 107 20.62 -14.50 -10.47
CA MET A 107 21.40 -14.77 -11.68
C MET A 107 21.40 -13.57 -12.65
N ILE A 108 20.26 -12.91 -12.85
CA ILE A 108 20.16 -11.72 -13.69
C ILE A 108 20.96 -10.57 -13.06
N LEU A 109 20.79 -10.33 -11.74
CA LEU A 109 21.53 -9.30 -11.02
C LEU A 109 23.05 -9.48 -11.15
N GLN A 110 23.53 -10.71 -11.03
CA GLN A 110 24.94 -11.01 -11.22
C GLN A 110 25.43 -10.68 -12.62
N ARG A 111 24.62 -10.97 -13.64
CA ARG A 111 24.98 -10.63 -15.05
C ARG A 111 25.06 -9.13 -15.27
N ILE A 112 24.13 -8.34 -14.76
CA ILE A 112 24.16 -6.87 -14.92
C ILE A 112 25.26 -6.23 -14.07
N PHE A 113 25.60 -6.81 -12.93
CA PHE A 113 26.77 -6.42 -12.14
C PHE A 113 28.08 -6.66 -12.90
N CYS A 114 28.27 -7.84 -13.47
CA CYS A 114 29.46 -8.16 -14.28
C CYS A 114 29.61 -7.25 -15.52
N LYS A 115 28.49 -6.71 -16.03
CA LYS A 115 28.49 -5.73 -17.12
C LYS A 115 28.71 -4.29 -16.65
N GLY A 116 28.82 -4.05 -15.35
CA GLY A 116 29.06 -2.72 -14.78
C GLY A 116 27.82 -1.81 -14.72
N PHE A 117 26.59 -2.34 -14.95
CA PHE A 117 25.38 -1.53 -14.90
C PHE A 117 24.92 -1.20 -13.47
N ILE A 118 25.29 -2.03 -12.50
CA ILE A 118 25.05 -1.80 -11.08
C ILE A 118 26.35 -1.98 -10.30
N ASN A 119 26.50 -1.25 -9.19
CA ASN A 119 27.63 -1.40 -8.28
C ASN A 119 27.39 -2.47 -7.21
N HIS A 120 28.40 -2.77 -6.40
CA HIS A 120 28.31 -3.81 -5.37
C HIS A 120 27.22 -3.51 -4.33
N ARG A 121 27.04 -2.25 -3.90
CA ARG A 121 26.00 -1.86 -2.94
C ARG A 121 24.60 -2.08 -3.51
N GLN A 122 24.42 -1.76 -4.80
CA GLN A 122 23.15 -2.00 -5.49
C GLN A 122 22.89 -3.50 -5.62
N LEU A 123 23.90 -4.29 -5.97
CA LEU A 123 23.75 -5.75 -6.03
C LEU A 123 23.29 -6.32 -4.70
N GLU A 124 23.95 -5.97 -3.59
CA GLU A 124 23.57 -6.46 -2.25
C GLU A 124 22.15 -6.00 -1.83
N TYR A 125 21.78 -4.77 -2.16
CA TYR A 125 20.44 -4.26 -1.88
C TYR A 125 19.34 -4.99 -2.67
N LEU A 126 19.61 -5.33 -3.94
CA LEU A 126 18.65 -5.90 -4.88
C LEU A 126 18.52 -7.43 -4.75
N LYS A 127 19.47 -8.09 -4.06
CA LYS A 127 19.43 -9.56 -3.90
C LYS A 127 18.06 -10.04 -3.41
N ALA A 128 17.51 -10.98 -4.14
CA ALA A 128 16.30 -11.68 -3.76
C ALA A 128 16.60 -12.73 -2.68
N ASP A 129 15.79 -12.72 -1.60
CA ASP A 129 15.86 -13.73 -0.55
C ASP A 129 15.07 -14.98 -0.98
N PRO A 130 15.70 -16.17 -1.03
CA PRO A 130 15.00 -17.42 -1.33
C PRO A 130 13.98 -17.81 -0.25
N ASN A 131 14.10 -17.26 0.96
CA ASN A 131 13.15 -17.44 2.06
C ASN A 131 12.22 -16.22 2.21
N ALA A 132 12.03 -15.46 1.15
CA ALA A 132 11.16 -14.31 1.15
C ALA A 132 9.73 -14.65 1.57
N ARG A 133 9.03 -13.66 2.09
CA ARG A 133 7.64 -13.82 2.49
C ARG A 133 6.76 -14.17 1.27
N PRO A 134 5.94 -15.23 1.34
CA PRO A 134 4.96 -15.50 0.29
C PRO A 134 4.00 -14.32 0.12
N ARG A 135 3.58 -14.07 -1.11
CA ARG A 135 2.57 -13.04 -1.41
C ARG A 135 1.26 -13.37 -0.74
N ILE A 136 0.64 -12.36 -0.13
CA ILE A 136 -0.63 -12.52 0.59
C ILE A 136 -1.76 -12.02 -0.29
N PHE A 137 -2.73 -12.90 -0.55
CA PHE A 137 -3.99 -12.55 -1.19
C PHE A 137 -4.97 -11.98 -0.16
N TYR A 138 -5.65 -10.89 -0.50
CA TYR A 138 -6.77 -10.35 0.25
C TYR A 138 -7.73 -9.59 -0.69
N VAL A 139 -8.92 -9.27 -0.21
CA VAL A 139 -9.92 -8.55 -1.00
C VAL A 139 -10.35 -7.26 -0.32
N LEU A 140 -10.60 -6.22 -1.12
CA LEU A 140 -11.19 -4.96 -0.66
C LEU A 140 -12.67 -4.89 -1.09
N PRO A 141 -13.61 -4.71 -0.15
CA PRO A 141 -15.05 -4.77 -0.45
C PRO A 141 -15.51 -3.59 -1.31
N LYS A 142 -16.16 -3.88 -2.44
CA LYS A 142 -16.73 -2.90 -3.38
C LYS A 142 -18.12 -2.44 -2.93
N ILE A 143 -18.22 -1.80 -1.76
CA ILE A 143 -19.50 -1.35 -1.18
C ILE A 143 -20.21 -0.29 -2.04
N HIS A 144 -19.52 0.36 -2.96
CA HIS A 144 -20.10 1.32 -3.91
C HIS A 144 -20.95 0.67 -5.00
N LYS A 145 -20.92 -0.67 -5.14
CA LYS A 145 -21.76 -1.41 -6.07
C LYS A 145 -23.13 -1.67 -5.45
N PRO A 146 -24.24 -1.59 -6.23
CA PRO A 146 -25.56 -1.86 -5.73
C PRO A 146 -25.70 -3.29 -5.19
N ARG A 147 -26.47 -3.47 -4.11
CA ARG A 147 -26.59 -4.75 -3.38
C ARG A 147 -27.11 -5.89 -4.24
N GLU A 148 -27.92 -5.60 -5.23
CA GLU A 148 -28.50 -6.58 -6.17
C GLU A 148 -27.42 -7.26 -7.03
N LYS A 149 -26.24 -6.65 -7.12
CA LYS A 149 -25.07 -7.17 -7.87
C LYS A 149 -24.05 -7.86 -6.97
N TRP A 150 -24.33 -8.00 -5.68
CA TRP A 150 -23.43 -8.67 -4.77
C TRP A 150 -23.52 -10.20 -4.94
N PRO A 151 -22.39 -10.92 -4.99
CA PRO A 151 -22.40 -12.38 -5.11
C PRO A 151 -22.98 -13.06 -3.87
N ASN A 152 -22.95 -12.39 -2.72
CA ASN A 152 -23.57 -12.78 -1.47
C ASN A 152 -24.30 -11.56 -0.88
N PRO A 153 -25.58 -11.68 -0.41
CA PRO A 153 -26.33 -10.56 0.16
C PRO A 153 -25.63 -9.86 1.33
N ARG A 154 -24.72 -10.54 2.02
CA ARG A 154 -23.98 -10.03 3.18
C ARG A 154 -22.56 -9.55 2.83
N MET A 155 -22.04 -9.88 1.64
CA MET A 155 -20.68 -9.53 1.24
C MET A 155 -20.65 -9.05 -0.21
N PRO A 156 -20.23 -7.80 -0.48
CA PRO A 156 -20.00 -7.34 -1.84
C PRO A 156 -18.86 -8.10 -2.50
N GLU A 157 -18.82 -8.07 -3.83
CA GLU A 157 -17.63 -8.49 -4.56
C GLU A 157 -16.41 -7.73 -4.04
N GLY A 158 -15.31 -8.46 -3.80
CA GLY A 158 -14.03 -7.86 -3.40
C GLY A 158 -13.14 -7.52 -4.59
N ARG A 159 -12.36 -6.44 -4.51
CA ARG A 159 -11.21 -6.24 -5.39
C ARG A 159 -10.08 -7.17 -4.94
N PRO A 160 -9.59 -8.11 -5.78
CA PRO A 160 -8.46 -8.94 -5.43
C PRO A 160 -7.18 -8.11 -5.36
N ILE A 161 -6.43 -8.29 -4.31
CA ILE A 161 -5.10 -7.71 -4.11
C ILE A 161 -4.14 -8.83 -3.76
N VAL A 162 -2.99 -8.84 -4.41
CA VAL A 162 -1.86 -9.71 -4.08
C VAL A 162 -0.72 -8.82 -3.59
N SER A 163 -0.44 -8.86 -2.30
CA SER A 163 0.61 -8.03 -1.72
C SER A 163 1.99 -8.57 -2.08
N ASP A 164 2.81 -7.73 -2.69
CA ASP A 164 4.22 -8.04 -3.03
C ASP A 164 5.20 -7.60 -1.93
N CYS A 165 4.71 -7.01 -0.84
CA CYS A 165 5.56 -6.54 0.25
C CYS A 165 6.45 -7.65 0.81
N GLN A 166 7.77 -7.43 0.84
CA GLN A 166 8.78 -8.38 1.30
C GLN A 166 8.85 -9.69 0.49
N SER A 167 8.33 -9.70 -0.74
CA SER A 167 8.53 -10.82 -1.66
C SER A 167 9.94 -10.82 -2.25
N GLU A 168 10.27 -11.89 -2.96
CA GLU A 168 11.56 -12.05 -3.64
C GLU A 168 11.82 -10.99 -4.71
N SER A 169 10.79 -10.40 -5.29
CA SER A 169 10.90 -9.37 -6.34
C SER A 169 10.78 -7.94 -5.81
N TYR A 170 10.44 -7.73 -4.55
CA TYR A 170 10.09 -6.42 -4.01
C TYR A 170 11.15 -5.34 -4.26
N ARG A 171 12.43 -5.62 -3.93
CA ARG A 171 13.53 -4.67 -4.09
C ARG A 171 13.84 -4.37 -5.56
N VAL A 172 13.73 -5.37 -6.41
CA VAL A 172 13.93 -5.19 -7.86
C VAL A 172 12.81 -4.37 -8.46
N SER A 173 11.56 -4.60 -8.04
CA SER A 173 10.40 -3.82 -8.48
C SER A 173 10.52 -2.35 -8.07
N GLU A 174 10.93 -2.08 -6.82
CA GLU A 174 11.19 -0.72 -6.33
C GLU A 174 12.30 -0.01 -7.13
N TYR A 175 13.38 -0.71 -7.43
CA TYR A 175 14.47 -0.19 -8.26
C TYR A 175 14.03 0.11 -9.69
N LEU A 176 13.26 -0.77 -10.30
CA LEU A 176 12.72 -0.56 -11.65
C LEU A 176 11.74 0.61 -11.68
N ASP A 177 10.85 0.72 -10.69
CA ASP A 177 9.92 1.84 -10.56
C ASP A 177 10.67 3.18 -10.48
N TYR A 178 11.71 3.25 -9.66
CA TYR A 178 12.54 4.44 -9.53
C TYR A 178 13.11 4.92 -10.87
N HIS A 179 13.52 4.01 -11.75
CA HIS A 179 14.08 4.35 -13.05
C HIS A 179 13.04 4.59 -14.15
N ILE A 180 11.91 3.88 -14.11
CA ILE A 180 10.88 3.94 -15.15
C ILE A 180 9.87 5.06 -14.87
N ASN A 181 9.53 5.31 -13.61
CA ASN A 181 8.54 6.30 -13.24
C ASN A 181 8.82 7.72 -13.78
N PRO A 182 10.06 8.24 -13.77
CA PRO A 182 10.38 9.52 -14.40
C PRO A 182 10.01 9.58 -15.88
N LEU A 183 10.15 8.47 -16.62
CA LEU A 183 9.80 8.41 -18.04
C LEU A 183 8.30 8.56 -18.26
N SER A 184 7.46 8.02 -17.38
CA SER A 184 6.01 8.14 -17.47
C SER A 184 5.54 9.59 -17.31
N THR A 185 6.27 10.41 -16.54
CA THR A 185 5.92 11.81 -16.29
C THR A 185 6.27 12.74 -17.46
N THR A 186 7.11 12.32 -18.39
CA THR A 186 7.49 13.11 -19.57
C THR A 186 6.48 13.02 -20.71
N HIS A 187 5.51 12.13 -20.62
CA HIS A 187 4.52 11.93 -21.68
C HIS A 187 3.57 13.13 -21.78
N LEU A 188 3.25 13.57 -23.02
CA LEU A 188 2.37 14.72 -23.25
C LEU A 188 0.98 14.55 -22.62
N SER A 189 0.47 13.33 -22.56
CA SER A 189 -0.82 12.98 -21.92
C SER A 189 -0.73 12.77 -20.41
N TYR A 190 0.45 12.94 -19.80
CA TYR A 190 0.59 12.75 -18.36
C TYR A 190 -0.25 13.73 -17.55
N ILE A 191 -1.04 13.18 -16.64
CA ILE A 191 -1.85 13.92 -15.66
C ILE A 191 -1.45 13.41 -14.28
N LYS A 192 -0.91 14.31 -13.46
CA LYS A 192 -0.47 13.98 -12.09
C LYS A 192 -1.66 13.69 -11.16
N ASP A 193 -2.65 14.57 -11.18
CA ASP A 193 -3.83 14.54 -10.31
C ASP A 193 -4.97 15.40 -10.92
N THR A 194 -6.10 15.44 -10.24
CA THR A 194 -7.26 16.22 -10.66
C THR A 194 -6.95 17.71 -10.80
N TYR A 195 -6.15 18.29 -9.90
CA TYR A 195 -5.80 19.72 -9.96
C TYR A 195 -4.95 20.03 -11.18
N HIS A 196 -3.99 19.17 -11.48
CA HIS A 196 -3.18 19.29 -12.69
C HIS A 196 -4.04 19.16 -13.96
N PHE A 197 -5.02 18.25 -13.97
CA PHE A 197 -5.96 18.12 -15.08
C PHE A 197 -6.81 19.38 -15.27
N VAL A 198 -7.40 19.90 -14.20
CA VAL A 198 -8.19 21.14 -14.22
C VAL A 198 -7.35 22.31 -14.74
N SER A 199 -6.13 22.49 -14.23
CA SER A 199 -5.21 23.53 -14.69
C SER A 199 -4.91 23.42 -16.18
N LYS A 200 -4.67 22.22 -16.70
CA LYS A 200 -4.44 21.99 -18.15
C LYS A 200 -5.68 22.34 -18.98
N ILE A 201 -6.87 21.91 -18.56
CA ILE A 201 -8.12 22.16 -19.29
C ILE A 201 -8.45 23.66 -19.32
N MET A 202 -8.30 24.36 -18.20
CA MET A 202 -8.58 25.81 -18.13
C MET A 202 -7.67 26.62 -19.06
N ASN A 203 -6.47 26.14 -19.36
CA ASN A 203 -5.50 26.79 -20.24
C ASN A 203 -5.58 26.26 -21.71
N THR A 204 -6.52 25.36 -22.01
CA THR A 204 -6.67 24.78 -23.34
C THR A 204 -7.72 25.55 -24.12
N VAL A 205 -7.33 26.12 -25.24
CA VAL A 205 -8.25 26.72 -26.19
C VAL A 205 -8.95 25.62 -26.99
N VAL A 206 -10.22 25.44 -26.77
CA VAL A 206 -11.03 24.47 -27.55
C VAL A 206 -11.38 25.10 -28.91
N PRO A 207 -11.02 24.46 -30.04
CA PRO A 207 -11.43 24.95 -31.37
C PRO A 207 -12.95 25.02 -31.48
N SER A 208 -13.46 26.05 -32.15
CA SER A 208 -14.90 26.32 -32.29
C SER A 208 -15.70 25.25 -33.06
N ASN A 209 -15.00 24.31 -33.71
CA ASN A 209 -15.56 23.19 -34.46
C ASN A 209 -15.47 21.84 -33.75
N CYS A 210 -15.11 21.82 -32.45
CA CYS A 210 -15.15 20.60 -31.61
C CYS A 210 -16.52 20.53 -30.89
N TYR A 211 -17.24 19.42 -31.08
CA TYR A 211 -18.48 19.07 -30.39
C TYR A 211 -18.24 17.94 -29.39
#